data_5aef914ec6147a0c2d08acc764578f20
#
_entry.id   5aef914ec6147a0c2d08acc764578f20
#
_cell.length_a   1.000
_cell.length_b   1.000
_cell.length_c   1.000
_cell.angle_alpha   90.00
_cell.angle_beta   90.00
_cell.angle_gamma   90.00
#
_symmetry.space_group_name_H-M   'P 1'
#
loop_
_entity.id
_entity.type
_entity.pdbx_description
1 polymer ?
#
loop_
_entity_poly.entity_id
_entity_poly.type
_entity_poly.pdbx_seq_one_letter_code
_entity_poly.pdbx_strand_id
1 'polypeptide(L)'
;HLTRVDGSFQIEDGQTGYVVDENASVTAIYDYLTGSWVKGENGSVALVMAVDEPKGKTEELAKVKDVLGTFTTSYSTSGASRSKNVANGCSLINGTTLYPGDTFSTYNTVKPFSTENGYEMAGSYLNGKVVDSIGGGICQVSTTLYNAVLRAELEVTERHNHSMIVTYVDPSADAAIAESSGKDFVFVNNTDYPIYIDGHTADKKITFTIYGVETRAKNRAVDYESEVVEKKVPEADQIIADASQPIGVISVSSAHIGYKARLWKIVKENGVEVSREQVNSSNYKMSPRTATVGIASPDPNATSQMQAAIATSSIDTVKATISNIKAQQAAAAALTPEQLQ
;
A
#
# COMPACT_ATOMS: atom_id res chain seq x y z
N HIS A 1 -26.49 -1.56 -9.33
CA HIS A 1 -25.02 -1.63 -9.30
C HIS A 1 -24.52 -2.88 -10.05
N LEU A 2 -23.22 -2.99 -10.26
CA LEU A 2 -22.60 -4.08 -10.98
C LEU A 2 -21.92 -5.03 -9.99
N THR A 3 -22.15 -6.33 -10.12
CA THR A 3 -21.46 -7.39 -9.40
C THR A 3 -20.88 -8.39 -10.39
N ARG A 4 -19.85 -9.14 -9.97
CA ARG A 4 -19.24 -10.18 -10.80
C ARG A 4 -19.22 -11.51 -10.04
N VAL A 5 -19.98 -12.48 -10.57
CA VAL A 5 -20.14 -13.81 -9.98
C VAL A 5 -19.74 -14.85 -11.03
N ASP A 6 -18.86 -15.80 -10.66
CA ASP A 6 -18.37 -16.87 -11.55
C ASP A 6 -17.88 -16.37 -12.93
N GLY A 7 -17.22 -15.22 -12.92
CA GLY A 7 -16.66 -14.62 -14.14
C GLY A 7 -17.67 -13.85 -15.00
N SER A 8 -18.95 -13.81 -14.64
CA SER A 8 -20.02 -13.11 -15.36
C SER A 8 -20.51 -11.91 -14.58
N PHE A 9 -20.81 -10.81 -15.29
CA PHE A 9 -21.41 -9.63 -14.69
C PHE A 9 -22.91 -9.81 -14.49
N GLN A 10 -23.39 -9.37 -13.34
CA GLN A 10 -24.80 -9.26 -12.98
C GLN A 10 -25.10 -7.80 -12.67
N ILE A 11 -26.24 -7.31 -13.12
CA ILE A 11 -26.69 -5.94 -12.92
C ILE A 11 -27.90 -5.98 -12.00
N GLU A 12 -27.81 -5.24 -10.89
CA GLU A 12 -28.96 -4.94 -10.04
C GLU A 12 -29.39 -3.51 -10.36
N ASP A 13 -30.65 -3.39 -10.76
CA ASP A 13 -31.26 -2.09 -11.07
C ASP A 13 -31.33 -1.23 -9.81
N GLY A 14 -30.96 0.04 -9.96
CA GLY A 14 -31.17 1.02 -8.92
C GLY A 14 -32.65 1.34 -8.74
N GLN A 15 -33.04 1.80 -7.57
CA GLN A 15 -34.38 2.31 -7.29
C GLN A 15 -34.34 3.84 -7.28
N THR A 16 -35.27 4.47 -7.98
CA THR A 16 -35.50 5.91 -7.92
C THR A 16 -35.79 6.30 -6.47
N GLY A 17 -35.01 7.19 -5.92
CA GLY A 17 -35.18 7.75 -4.58
C GLY A 17 -35.79 9.15 -4.64
N TYR A 18 -35.99 9.72 -3.44
CA TYR A 18 -36.41 11.11 -3.28
C TYR A 18 -35.55 11.76 -2.19
N VAL A 19 -35.04 12.94 -2.48
CA VAL A 19 -34.28 13.77 -1.54
C VAL A 19 -35.00 15.10 -1.32
N VAL A 20 -34.77 15.76 -0.20
CA VAL A 20 -35.33 17.10 0.04
C VAL A 20 -34.61 18.10 -0.87
N ASP A 21 -35.37 18.82 -1.69
CA ASP A 21 -34.87 20.03 -2.35
C ASP A 21 -34.81 21.14 -1.31
N GLU A 22 -33.59 21.38 -0.79
CA GLU A 22 -33.37 22.36 0.29
C GLU A 22 -33.78 23.78 -0.15
N ASN A 23 -33.43 24.20 -1.35
CA ASN A 23 -33.71 25.55 -1.84
C ASN A 23 -35.20 25.79 -2.03
N ALA A 24 -35.89 24.84 -2.69
CA ALA A 24 -37.32 24.92 -2.89
C ALA A 24 -38.07 24.79 -1.54
N SER A 25 -37.60 23.96 -0.62
CA SER A 25 -38.22 23.81 0.71
C SER A 25 -38.02 25.06 1.56
N VAL A 26 -36.83 25.69 1.54
CA VAL A 26 -36.59 26.99 2.23
C VAL A 26 -37.49 28.07 1.67
N THR A 27 -37.68 28.13 0.35
CA THR A 27 -38.58 29.07 -0.30
C THR A 27 -40.03 28.83 0.15
N ALA A 28 -40.48 27.58 0.15
CA ALA A 28 -41.83 27.24 0.60
C ALA A 28 -42.09 27.61 2.08
N ILE A 29 -41.10 27.38 2.94
CA ILE A 29 -41.16 27.76 4.36
C ILE A 29 -41.21 29.31 4.51
N TYR A 30 -40.37 30.01 3.75
CA TYR A 30 -40.34 31.46 3.78
C TYR A 30 -41.68 32.07 3.32
N ASP A 31 -42.23 31.57 2.21
CA ASP A 31 -43.51 32.06 1.68
C ASP A 31 -44.66 31.78 2.65
N TYR A 32 -44.66 30.62 3.30
CA TYR A 32 -45.62 30.30 4.34
C TYR A 32 -45.53 31.26 5.52
N LEU A 33 -44.30 31.51 6.07
CA LEU A 33 -44.08 32.36 7.23
C LEU A 33 -44.43 33.83 6.95
N THR A 34 -44.21 34.31 5.72
CA THR A 34 -44.47 35.69 5.33
C THR A 34 -45.86 35.97 4.82
N GLY A 35 -46.52 34.94 4.29
CA GLY A 35 -47.81 35.06 3.62
C GLY A 35 -49.02 34.61 4.45
N SER A 36 -48.96 33.41 5.03
CA SER A 36 -50.12 32.73 5.61
C SER A 36 -50.02 32.34 7.08
N TRP A 37 -48.81 32.39 7.67
CA TRP A 37 -48.64 32.00 9.06
C TRP A 37 -49.14 33.09 10.02
N VAL A 38 -49.91 32.69 11.04
CA VAL A 38 -50.37 33.59 12.12
C VAL A 38 -49.49 33.39 13.34
N LYS A 39 -48.96 34.49 13.87
CA LYS A 39 -48.07 34.50 15.02
C LYS A 39 -48.72 33.87 16.26
N GLY A 40 -48.07 32.80 16.77
CA GLY A 40 -48.53 32.05 17.94
C GLY A 40 -49.36 30.79 17.61
N GLU A 41 -49.63 30.54 16.35
CA GLU A 41 -50.26 29.30 15.89
C GLU A 41 -49.26 28.26 15.39
N ASN A 42 -49.58 26.99 15.62
CA ASN A 42 -48.81 25.90 15.03
C ASN A 42 -49.15 25.79 13.53
N GLY A 43 -48.11 25.66 12.73
CA GLY A 43 -48.23 25.44 11.28
C GLY A 43 -47.37 24.33 10.79
N SER A 44 -47.65 23.83 9.59
CA SER A 44 -46.83 22.84 8.90
C SER A 44 -46.63 23.23 7.44
N VAL A 45 -45.46 23.01 6.92
CA VAL A 45 -45.11 23.17 5.51
C VAL A 45 -44.59 21.86 4.98
N ALA A 46 -45.15 21.38 3.88
CA ALA A 46 -44.61 20.23 3.20
C ALA A 46 -43.25 20.55 2.57
N LEU A 47 -42.26 19.74 2.84
CA LEU A 47 -40.97 19.89 2.17
C LEU A 47 -41.09 19.51 0.70
N VAL A 48 -40.39 20.24 -0.15
CA VAL A 48 -40.33 19.93 -1.59
C VAL A 48 -39.33 18.82 -1.79
N MET A 49 -39.75 17.77 -2.50
CA MET A 49 -38.92 16.61 -2.81
C MET A 49 -38.40 16.68 -4.25
N ALA A 50 -37.15 16.41 -4.46
CA ALA A 50 -36.57 16.17 -5.77
C ALA A 50 -36.37 14.67 -5.99
N VAL A 51 -36.47 14.26 -7.24
CA VAL A 51 -36.21 12.86 -7.63
C VAL A 51 -34.68 12.64 -7.59
N ASP A 52 -34.29 11.56 -6.94
CA ASP A 52 -32.88 11.09 -6.91
C ASP A 52 -32.77 9.81 -7.74
N GLU A 53 -32.34 9.98 -8.97
CA GLU A 53 -32.14 8.85 -9.88
C GLU A 53 -30.84 8.10 -9.52
N PRO A 54 -30.86 6.75 -9.57
CA PRO A 54 -29.65 5.96 -9.31
C PRO A 54 -28.59 6.26 -10.36
N LYS A 55 -27.33 6.34 -9.90
CA LYS A 55 -26.18 6.41 -10.82
C LYS A 55 -26.08 5.13 -11.65
N GLY A 56 -25.86 5.28 -12.95
CA GLY A 56 -25.62 4.17 -13.89
C GLY A 56 -26.90 3.47 -14.32
N LYS A 57 -27.27 3.68 -15.57
CA LYS A 57 -28.39 2.97 -16.19
C LYS A 57 -27.98 1.56 -16.55
N THR A 58 -28.91 0.62 -16.54
CA THR A 58 -28.71 -0.77 -16.91
C THR A 58 -27.99 -0.92 -18.26
N GLU A 59 -28.35 -0.09 -19.25
CA GLU A 59 -27.73 -0.12 -20.59
C GLU A 59 -26.27 0.35 -20.58
N GLU A 60 -25.89 1.21 -19.65
CA GLU A 60 -24.48 1.66 -19.49
C GLU A 60 -23.65 0.61 -18.77
N LEU A 61 -24.20 0.05 -17.68
CA LEU A 61 -23.55 -1.03 -16.93
C LEU A 61 -23.35 -2.29 -17.77
N ALA A 62 -24.29 -2.62 -18.65
CA ALA A 62 -24.21 -3.79 -19.55
C ALA A 62 -23.07 -3.70 -20.58
N LYS A 63 -22.51 -2.52 -20.80
CA LYS A 63 -21.34 -2.33 -21.68
C LYS A 63 -20.04 -2.70 -21.00
N VAL A 64 -19.96 -2.72 -19.65
CA VAL A 64 -18.76 -3.02 -18.86
C VAL A 64 -18.45 -4.50 -18.95
N LYS A 65 -17.53 -4.88 -19.84
CA LYS A 65 -17.15 -6.28 -20.09
C LYS A 65 -15.70 -6.47 -20.53
N ASP A 66 -15.06 -5.41 -21.04
CA ASP A 66 -13.71 -5.49 -21.58
C ASP A 66 -12.68 -5.32 -20.46
N VAL A 67 -11.56 -6.05 -20.54
CA VAL A 67 -10.43 -5.86 -19.64
C VAL A 67 -9.62 -4.67 -20.12
N LEU A 68 -9.66 -3.56 -19.37
CA LEU A 68 -8.88 -2.36 -19.68
C LEU A 68 -7.45 -2.46 -19.14
N GLY A 69 -7.26 -3.09 -17.99
CA GLY A 69 -5.96 -3.30 -17.38
C GLY A 69 -6.00 -4.36 -16.30
N THR A 70 -4.93 -5.14 -16.18
CA THR A 70 -4.78 -6.14 -15.14
C THR A 70 -3.34 -6.19 -14.64
N PHE A 71 -3.17 -6.50 -13.34
CA PHE A 71 -1.86 -6.69 -12.76
C PHE A 71 -1.91 -7.63 -11.56
N THR A 72 -0.83 -8.39 -11.38
CA THR A 72 -0.69 -9.38 -10.31
C THR A 72 0.65 -9.20 -9.61
N THR A 73 0.65 -9.26 -8.27
CA THR A 73 1.88 -9.38 -7.48
C THR A 73 1.84 -10.61 -6.58
N SER A 74 3.03 -11.17 -6.29
CA SER A 74 3.18 -12.33 -5.40
C SER A 74 3.56 -11.87 -3.99
N TYR A 75 2.95 -12.50 -2.98
CA TYR A 75 3.32 -12.40 -1.58
C TYR A 75 3.67 -13.77 -0.97
N SER A 76 4.31 -14.63 -1.79
CA SER A 76 4.64 -16.03 -1.45
C SER A 76 5.43 -16.17 -0.15
N THR A 77 6.31 -15.21 0.17
CA THR A 77 7.14 -15.18 1.38
C THR A 77 6.43 -14.65 2.63
N SER A 78 5.16 -14.21 2.50
CA SER A 78 4.41 -13.61 3.60
C SER A 78 3.89 -14.66 4.58
N GLY A 79 3.98 -14.36 5.89
CA GLY A 79 3.33 -15.12 6.95
C GLY A 79 1.80 -15.01 6.91
N ALA A 80 1.11 -15.69 7.81
CA ALA A 80 -0.35 -15.77 7.85
C ALA A 80 -1.02 -14.39 8.02
N SER A 81 -0.60 -13.62 9.04
CA SER A 81 -1.18 -12.31 9.33
C SER A 81 -1.04 -11.32 8.17
N ARG A 82 0.15 -11.24 7.55
CA ARG A 82 0.34 -10.40 6.36
C ARG A 82 -0.52 -10.85 5.17
N SER A 83 -0.66 -12.15 4.98
CA SER A 83 -1.49 -12.70 3.91
C SER A 83 -2.97 -12.38 4.13
N LYS A 84 -3.44 -12.44 5.37
CA LYS A 84 -4.80 -12.05 5.75
C LYS A 84 -5.05 -10.56 5.51
N ASN A 85 -4.10 -9.69 5.85
CA ASN A 85 -4.20 -8.25 5.58
C ASN A 85 -4.29 -7.95 4.09
N VAL A 86 -3.48 -8.64 3.24
CA VAL A 86 -3.55 -8.48 1.79
C VAL A 86 -4.91 -8.93 1.24
N ALA A 87 -5.41 -10.07 1.70
CA ALA A 87 -6.73 -10.57 1.29
C ALA A 87 -7.87 -9.65 1.74
N ASN A 88 -7.80 -9.13 2.98
CA ASN A 88 -8.78 -8.20 3.52
C ASN A 88 -8.81 -6.89 2.71
N GLY A 89 -7.65 -6.25 2.50
CA GLY A 89 -7.58 -5.03 1.70
C GLY A 89 -8.03 -5.24 0.24
N CYS A 90 -7.75 -6.40 -0.34
CA CYS A 90 -8.25 -6.78 -1.65
C CYS A 90 -9.78 -6.87 -1.67
N SER A 91 -10.39 -7.52 -0.68
CA SER A 91 -11.85 -7.70 -0.60
C SER A 91 -12.59 -6.38 -0.39
N LEU A 92 -12.01 -5.41 0.34
CA LEU A 92 -12.60 -4.09 0.54
C LEU A 92 -12.63 -3.24 -0.74
N ILE A 93 -11.72 -3.49 -1.67
CA ILE A 93 -11.65 -2.78 -2.97
C ILE A 93 -12.47 -3.50 -4.03
N ASN A 94 -12.52 -4.83 -3.96
CA ASN A 94 -13.24 -5.65 -4.91
C ASN A 94 -14.72 -5.26 -5.01
N GLY A 95 -15.26 -5.22 -6.24
CA GLY A 95 -16.67 -4.90 -6.47
C GLY A 95 -16.97 -3.41 -6.61
N THR A 96 -15.95 -2.54 -6.51
CA THR A 96 -16.15 -1.10 -6.68
C THR A 96 -16.49 -0.76 -8.13
N THR A 97 -17.59 -0.06 -8.33
CA THR A 97 -17.96 0.55 -9.62
C THR A 97 -17.72 2.05 -9.53
N LEU A 98 -16.99 2.61 -10.50
CA LEU A 98 -16.76 4.05 -10.63
C LEU A 98 -17.38 4.55 -11.92
N TYR A 99 -18.22 5.57 -11.80
CA TYR A 99 -18.82 6.24 -12.94
C TYR A 99 -17.88 7.31 -13.53
N PRO A 100 -18.12 7.81 -14.76
CA PRO A 100 -17.31 8.88 -15.34
C PRO A 100 -17.15 10.06 -14.39
N GLY A 101 -15.90 10.49 -14.15
CA GLY A 101 -15.54 11.57 -13.22
C GLY A 101 -15.45 11.18 -11.74
N ASP A 102 -15.86 9.97 -11.35
CA ASP A 102 -15.72 9.52 -9.97
C ASP A 102 -14.25 9.33 -9.61
N THR A 103 -13.90 9.75 -8.39
CA THR A 103 -12.55 9.62 -7.81
C THR A 103 -12.50 8.46 -6.82
N PHE A 104 -11.46 7.66 -6.87
CA PHE A 104 -11.20 6.56 -5.94
C PHE A 104 -9.99 6.86 -5.07
N SER A 105 -10.15 6.78 -3.76
CA SER A 105 -9.09 6.86 -2.75
C SER A 105 -8.87 5.47 -2.17
N THR A 106 -7.69 4.94 -2.37
CA THR A 106 -7.34 3.61 -1.85
C THR A 106 -7.31 3.61 -0.33
N TYR A 107 -6.67 4.63 0.29
CA TYR A 107 -6.60 4.74 1.75
C TYR A 107 -7.99 4.82 2.38
N ASN A 108 -8.88 5.67 1.84
CA ASN A 108 -10.24 5.82 2.37
C ASN A 108 -11.07 4.54 2.27
N THR A 109 -10.82 3.72 1.25
CA THR A 109 -11.54 2.44 1.02
C THR A 109 -11.08 1.35 2.00
N VAL A 110 -9.78 1.29 2.32
CA VAL A 110 -9.22 0.19 3.13
C VAL A 110 -9.12 0.50 4.63
N LYS A 111 -9.29 1.76 5.05
CA LYS A 111 -9.30 2.14 6.47
C LYS A 111 -10.60 1.74 7.17
N PRO A 112 -10.67 1.71 8.54
CA PRO A 112 -9.56 1.89 9.48
C PRO A 112 -8.69 0.62 9.55
N PHE A 113 -7.40 0.81 9.82
CA PHE A 113 -6.48 -0.30 10.09
C PHE A 113 -6.65 -0.75 11.54
N SER A 114 -7.61 -1.62 11.78
CA SER A 114 -7.92 -2.16 13.11
C SER A 114 -8.28 -3.63 13.04
N THR A 115 -8.24 -4.31 14.18
CA THR A 115 -8.63 -5.72 14.29
C THR A 115 -10.11 -5.94 14.01
N GLU A 116 -10.95 -4.97 14.37
CA GLU A 116 -12.40 -4.98 14.10
C GLU A 116 -12.69 -4.94 12.60
N ASN A 117 -11.83 -4.24 11.82
CA ASN A 117 -11.91 -4.20 10.36
C ASN A 117 -11.12 -5.33 9.67
N GLY A 118 -10.78 -6.39 10.41
CA GLY A 118 -10.18 -7.63 9.88
C GLY A 118 -8.68 -7.60 9.66
N TYR A 119 -7.95 -6.59 10.19
CA TYR A 119 -6.50 -6.51 10.06
C TYR A 119 -5.77 -7.13 11.26
N GLU A 120 -4.57 -7.61 11.02
CA GLU A 120 -3.66 -8.20 12.00
C GLU A 120 -2.31 -7.47 12.04
N MET A 121 -1.57 -7.68 13.14
CA MET A 121 -0.19 -7.21 13.25
C MET A 121 0.71 -7.96 12.26
N ALA A 122 1.45 -7.21 11.44
CA ALA A 122 2.41 -7.75 10.49
C ALA A 122 3.48 -6.71 10.15
N GLY A 123 4.61 -7.18 9.60
CA GLY A 123 5.73 -6.31 9.25
C GLY A 123 5.36 -5.27 8.20
N SER A 124 5.73 -4.03 8.46
CA SER A 124 5.62 -2.88 7.57
C SER A 124 6.90 -2.04 7.59
N TYR A 125 7.06 -1.15 6.61
CA TYR A 125 8.20 -0.23 6.55
C TYR A 125 7.85 1.09 7.24
N LEU A 126 8.61 1.44 8.30
CA LEU A 126 8.49 2.72 8.98
C LEU A 126 9.88 3.33 9.20
N ASN A 127 10.10 4.55 8.67
CA ASN A 127 11.34 5.32 8.84
C ASN A 127 12.63 4.54 8.54
N GLY A 128 12.61 3.66 7.52
CA GLY A 128 13.79 2.88 7.12
C GLY A 128 14.02 1.61 7.94
N LYS A 129 13.03 1.17 8.70
CA LYS A 129 13.06 -0.09 9.48
C LYS A 129 11.83 -0.92 9.19
N VAL A 130 11.94 -2.22 9.36
CA VAL A 130 10.78 -3.12 9.43
C VAL A 130 10.27 -3.09 10.85
N VAL A 131 8.99 -2.75 11.03
CA VAL A 131 8.29 -2.75 12.31
C VAL A 131 6.96 -3.46 12.15
N ASP A 132 6.49 -4.11 13.20
CA ASP A 132 5.15 -4.67 13.18
C ASP A 132 4.11 -3.57 13.40
N SER A 133 3.10 -3.55 12.53
CA SER A 133 1.95 -2.65 12.63
C SER A 133 0.68 -3.34 12.17
N ILE A 134 -0.48 -2.89 12.65
CA ILE A 134 -1.77 -3.37 12.15
C ILE A 134 -1.89 -2.97 10.67
N GLY A 135 -2.31 -3.90 9.81
CA GLY A 135 -2.42 -3.66 8.37
C GLY A 135 -1.10 -3.80 7.59
N GLY A 136 -0.03 -4.34 8.21
CA GLY A 136 1.21 -4.63 7.47
C GLY A 136 0.93 -5.49 6.22
N GLY A 137 1.39 -5.01 5.05
CA GLY A 137 1.12 -5.63 3.74
C GLY A 137 0.17 -4.84 2.84
N ILE A 138 -0.59 -3.88 3.37
CA ILE A 138 -1.62 -3.15 2.61
C ILE A 138 -1.06 -2.33 1.44
N CYS A 139 0.17 -1.83 1.53
CA CYS A 139 0.83 -1.14 0.42
C CYS A 139 1.08 -2.06 -0.80
N GLN A 140 1.08 -3.37 -0.64
CA GLN A 140 1.12 -4.29 -1.77
C GLN A 140 -0.24 -4.33 -2.50
N VAL A 141 -1.33 -4.18 -1.77
CA VAL A 141 -2.69 -4.05 -2.34
C VAL A 141 -2.76 -2.78 -3.20
N SER A 142 -2.39 -1.62 -2.63
CA SER A 142 -2.39 -0.34 -3.37
C SER A 142 -1.45 -0.36 -4.57
N THR A 143 -0.26 -0.96 -4.44
CA THR A 143 0.70 -1.09 -5.55
C THR A 143 0.17 -1.97 -6.67
N THR A 144 -0.50 -3.08 -6.35
CA THR A 144 -1.08 -3.97 -7.37
C THR A 144 -2.22 -3.27 -8.10
N LEU A 145 -3.09 -2.57 -7.36
CA LEU A 145 -4.16 -1.76 -7.96
C LEU A 145 -3.59 -0.64 -8.85
N TYR A 146 -2.56 0.08 -8.38
CA TYR A 146 -1.89 1.15 -9.15
C TYR A 146 -1.44 0.64 -10.52
N ASN A 147 -0.81 -0.52 -10.56
CA ASN A 147 -0.34 -1.09 -11.82
C ASN A 147 -1.47 -1.56 -12.75
N ALA A 148 -2.61 -2.00 -12.21
CA ALA A 148 -3.80 -2.30 -13.01
C ALA A 148 -4.42 -1.01 -13.58
N VAL A 149 -4.51 0.04 -12.75
CA VAL A 149 -5.00 1.38 -13.12
C VAL A 149 -4.14 2.01 -14.22
N LEU A 150 -2.81 1.92 -14.10
CA LEU A 150 -1.90 2.40 -15.15
C LEU A 150 -2.18 1.70 -16.50
N ARG A 151 -2.38 0.37 -16.50
CA ARG A 151 -2.65 -0.42 -17.71
C ARG A 151 -4.03 -0.15 -18.31
N ALA A 152 -4.97 0.25 -17.45
CA ALA A 152 -6.27 0.77 -17.87
C ALA A 152 -6.19 2.21 -18.38
N GLU A 153 -5.04 2.88 -18.24
CA GLU A 153 -4.78 4.27 -18.62
C GLU A 153 -5.71 5.29 -17.92
N LEU A 154 -6.12 4.98 -16.68
CA LEU A 154 -6.90 5.91 -15.87
C LEU A 154 -6.01 7.01 -15.31
N GLU A 155 -6.60 8.17 -15.03
CA GLU A 155 -5.89 9.34 -14.51
C GLU A 155 -5.51 9.16 -13.04
N VAL A 156 -4.21 9.07 -12.75
CA VAL A 156 -3.67 9.02 -11.39
C VAL A 156 -3.44 10.43 -10.90
N THR A 157 -4.16 10.85 -9.87
CA THR A 157 -4.08 12.20 -9.29
C THR A 157 -3.18 12.28 -8.06
N GLU A 158 -2.98 11.15 -7.35
CA GLU A 158 -2.06 11.07 -6.22
C GLU A 158 -1.36 9.72 -6.17
N ARG A 159 -0.04 9.75 -6.03
CA ARG A 159 0.78 8.55 -5.83
C ARG A 159 2.05 8.89 -5.07
N HIS A 160 2.41 8.06 -4.10
CA HIS A 160 3.67 8.15 -3.35
C HIS A 160 4.46 6.86 -3.45
N ASN A 161 5.80 6.96 -3.55
CA ASN A 161 6.65 5.79 -3.43
C ASN A 161 6.92 5.43 -1.96
N HIS A 162 7.32 4.19 -1.71
CA HIS A 162 7.84 3.78 -0.40
C HIS A 162 9.14 4.51 -0.07
N SER A 163 9.44 4.64 1.22
CA SER A 163 10.71 5.22 1.68
C SER A 163 11.91 4.34 1.34
N MET A 164 11.72 3.02 1.25
CA MET A 164 12.71 2.01 0.85
C MET A 164 12.17 1.17 -0.30
N ILE A 165 13.10 0.57 -1.08
CA ILE A 165 12.72 -0.29 -2.21
C ILE A 165 11.89 -1.49 -1.75
N VAL A 166 10.84 -1.80 -2.49
CA VAL A 166 10.06 -3.04 -2.36
C VAL A 166 10.51 -4.05 -3.42
N THR A 167 10.22 -5.32 -3.20
CA THR A 167 10.74 -6.41 -4.05
C THR A 167 9.68 -7.07 -4.93
N TYR A 168 8.43 -6.71 -4.80
CA TYR A 168 7.30 -7.31 -5.52
C TYR A 168 6.90 -6.57 -6.81
N VAL A 169 7.53 -5.42 -7.06
CA VAL A 169 7.48 -4.65 -8.32
C VAL A 169 8.84 -4.00 -8.59
N ASP A 170 9.05 -3.56 -9.83
CA ASP A 170 10.22 -2.78 -10.21
C ASP A 170 10.22 -1.39 -9.56
N PRO A 171 11.40 -0.76 -9.41
CA PRO A 171 11.50 0.61 -8.90
C PRO A 171 10.60 1.59 -9.66
N SER A 172 9.95 2.51 -8.95
CA SER A 172 8.96 3.48 -9.44
C SER A 172 7.60 2.90 -9.87
N ALA A 173 7.41 1.59 -9.84
CA ALA A 173 6.12 0.95 -10.10
C ALA A 173 5.30 0.70 -8.82
N ASP A 174 5.74 1.18 -7.66
CA ASP A 174 5.05 1.05 -6.38
C ASP A 174 4.13 2.24 -6.07
N ALA A 175 3.12 2.02 -5.23
CA ALA A 175 2.27 3.05 -4.65
C ALA A 175 2.08 2.77 -3.16
N ALA A 176 2.61 3.62 -2.30
CA ALA A 176 2.52 3.51 -0.85
C ALA A 176 1.36 4.32 -0.31
N ILE A 177 0.62 3.74 0.64
CA ILE A 177 -0.40 4.42 1.44
C ILE A 177 0.00 4.39 2.91
N ALA A 178 -0.24 5.49 3.65
CA ALA A 178 0.11 5.58 5.07
C ALA A 178 -0.62 6.73 5.75
N GLU A 179 -1.39 6.42 6.78
CA GLU A 179 -2.11 7.41 7.60
C GLU A 179 -1.18 8.45 8.23
N SER A 180 -0.10 7.99 8.87
CA SER A 180 0.82 8.85 9.63
C SER A 180 1.55 9.90 8.80
N SER A 181 1.61 9.74 7.47
CA SER A 181 2.25 10.67 6.54
C SER A 181 1.30 11.20 5.46
N GLY A 182 0.00 10.96 5.58
CA GLY A 182 -1.03 11.43 4.64
C GLY A 182 -0.84 10.92 3.22
N LYS A 183 -0.20 9.76 3.03
CA LYS A 183 0.02 9.19 1.70
C LYS A 183 -1.20 8.41 1.25
N ASP A 184 -1.67 8.69 0.05
CA ASP A 184 -2.72 7.92 -0.61
C ASP A 184 -2.31 7.53 -2.04
N PHE A 185 -3.07 6.64 -2.61
CA PHE A 185 -3.11 6.36 -4.03
C PHE A 185 -4.53 6.69 -4.51
N VAL A 186 -4.63 7.74 -5.33
CA VAL A 186 -5.89 8.28 -5.82
C VAL A 186 -5.89 8.32 -7.34
N PHE A 187 -7.00 7.92 -7.94
CA PHE A 187 -7.21 7.99 -9.38
C PHE A 187 -8.67 8.34 -9.71
N VAL A 188 -8.90 8.76 -10.95
CA VAL A 188 -10.21 9.18 -11.47
C VAL A 188 -10.58 8.26 -12.63
N ASN A 189 -11.85 7.88 -12.70
CA ASN A 189 -12.39 7.34 -13.93
C ASN A 189 -12.57 8.47 -14.96
N ASN A 190 -11.55 8.70 -15.75
CA ASN A 190 -11.52 9.70 -16.83
C ASN A 190 -12.05 9.17 -18.18
N THR A 191 -12.75 8.01 -18.17
CA THR A 191 -13.41 7.45 -19.36
C THR A 191 -14.87 7.93 -19.44
N ASP A 192 -15.47 7.74 -20.60
CA ASP A 192 -16.90 8.07 -20.82
C ASP A 192 -17.87 7.00 -20.28
N TYR A 193 -17.36 5.92 -19.70
CA TYR A 193 -18.16 4.75 -19.27
C TYR A 193 -17.83 4.35 -17.84
N PRO A 194 -18.78 3.66 -17.15
CA PRO A 194 -18.47 3.06 -15.87
C PRO A 194 -17.29 2.06 -15.98
N ILE A 195 -16.51 1.95 -14.91
CA ILE A 195 -15.51 0.92 -14.75
C ILE A 195 -15.81 0.09 -13.49
N TYR A 196 -15.33 -1.15 -13.47
CA TYR A 196 -15.48 -2.07 -12.35
C TYR A 196 -14.13 -2.62 -11.93
N ILE A 197 -13.85 -2.60 -10.64
CA ILE A 197 -12.62 -3.12 -10.06
C ILE A 197 -12.87 -4.54 -9.54
N ASP A 198 -12.28 -5.53 -10.19
CA ASP A 198 -12.27 -6.93 -9.76
C ASP A 198 -10.97 -7.24 -9.05
N GLY A 199 -11.04 -7.59 -7.77
CA GLY A 199 -9.90 -7.94 -6.94
C GLY A 199 -10.03 -9.34 -6.37
N HIS A 200 -9.00 -10.16 -6.51
CA HIS A 200 -8.98 -11.48 -5.90
C HIS A 200 -7.59 -11.91 -5.44
N THR A 201 -7.56 -12.81 -4.48
CA THR A 201 -6.33 -13.43 -3.99
C THR A 201 -6.42 -14.95 -4.13
N ALA A 202 -5.38 -15.56 -4.73
CA ALA A 202 -5.22 -17.01 -4.84
C ALA A 202 -3.73 -17.36 -4.83
N ASP A 203 -3.35 -18.48 -4.26
CA ASP A 203 -1.99 -19.03 -4.29
C ASP A 203 -0.90 -18.02 -3.90
N LYS A 204 -1.14 -17.22 -2.85
CA LYS A 204 -0.25 -16.14 -2.42
C LYS A 204 0.02 -15.09 -3.51
N LYS A 205 -0.94 -14.86 -4.39
CA LYS A 205 -0.95 -13.79 -5.38
C LYS A 205 -2.18 -12.93 -5.18
N ILE A 206 -2.03 -11.62 -5.39
CA ILE A 206 -3.13 -10.67 -5.48
C ILE A 206 -3.19 -10.14 -6.90
N THR A 207 -4.40 -10.11 -7.46
CA THR A 207 -4.67 -9.60 -8.81
C THR A 207 -5.78 -8.56 -8.74
N PHE A 208 -5.58 -7.45 -9.43
CA PHE A 208 -6.64 -6.52 -9.77
C PHE A 208 -6.83 -6.47 -11.28
N THR A 209 -8.08 -6.44 -11.70
CA THR A 209 -8.50 -6.24 -13.09
C THR A 209 -9.50 -5.11 -13.16
N ILE A 210 -9.24 -4.14 -14.01
CA ILE A 210 -10.15 -3.05 -14.30
C ILE A 210 -10.96 -3.43 -15.54
N TYR A 211 -12.25 -3.58 -15.36
CA TYR A 211 -13.20 -3.80 -16.47
C TYR A 211 -13.87 -2.49 -16.85
N GLY A 212 -14.20 -2.35 -18.12
CA GLY A 212 -14.88 -1.17 -18.66
C GLY A 212 -15.33 -1.39 -20.10
N VAL A 213 -15.31 -0.33 -20.88
CA VAL A 213 -15.57 -0.35 -22.32
C VAL A 213 -14.25 -0.02 -23.05
N GLU A 214 -13.74 -0.95 -23.84
CA GLU A 214 -12.50 -0.73 -24.59
C GLU A 214 -12.76 0.21 -25.78
N THR A 215 -12.17 1.39 -25.72
CA THR A 215 -12.25 2.43 -26.74
C THR A 215 -10.93 2.66 -27.47
N ARG A 216 -9.84 2.06 -27.01
CA ARG A 216 -8.52 2.19 -27.59
C ARG A 216 -8.41 1.41 -28.90
N ALA A 217 -7.60 1.88 -29.82
CA ALA A 217 -7.38 1.20 -31.10
C ALA A 217 -6.78 -0.20 -30.89
N LYS A 218 -7.27 -1.18 -31.63
CA LYS A 218 -6.85 -2.61 -31.50
C LYS A 218 -5.36 -2.86 -31.78
N ASN A 219 -4.71 -1.98 -32.55
CA ASN A 219 -3.28 -2.07 -32.85
C ASN A 219 -2.40 -1.31 -31.86
N ARG A 220 -3.00 -0.73 -30.82
CA ARG A 220 -2.33 0.03 -29.76
C ARG A 220 -2.08 -0.86 -28.53
N ALA A 221 -0.85 -0.80 -28.03
CA ALA A 221 -0.47 -1.44 -26.78
C ALA A 221 0.26 -0.45 -25.88
N VAL A 222 0.14 -0.64 -24.57
CA VAL A 222 0.82 0.20 -23.57
C VAL A 222 1.64 -0.69 -22.65
N ASP A 223 2.93 -0.35 -22.53
CA ASP A 223 3.88 -0.98 -21.60
C ASP A 223 4.38 0.06 -20.59
N TYR A 224 4.88 -0.43 -19.46
CA TYR A 224 5.52 0.39 -18.42
C TYR A 224 6.91 -0.15 -18.12
N GLU A 225 7.91 0.73 -18.22
CA GLU A 225 9.33 0.40 -18.05
C GLU A 225 9.93 1.20 -16.90
N SER A 226 10.59 0.51 -15.98
CA SER A 226 11.35 1.12 -14.89
C SER A 226 12.77 1.40 -15.33
N GLU A 227 13.23 2.65 -15.13
CA GLU A 227 14.62 3.07 -15.34
C GLU A 227 15.27 3.39 -14.00
N VAL A 228 16.35 2.69 -13.67
CA VAL A 228 17.19 3.02 -12.52
C VAL A 228 18.21 4.07 -12.93
N VAL A 229 18.07 5.30 -12.40
CA VAL A 229 18.96 6.44 -12.70
C VAL A 229 20.19 6.44 -11.78
N GLU A 230 20.00 6.06 -10.50
CA GLU A 230 21.07 6.03 -9.50
C GLU A 230 20.86 4.85 -8.56
N LYS A 231 21.95 4.18 -8.21
CA LYS A 231 21.98 3.08 -7.23
C LYS A 231 23.03 3.38 -6.17
N LYS A 232 22.63 3.34 -4.88
CA LYS A 232 23.50 3.52 -3.72
C LYS A 232 23.52 2.25 -2.89
N VAL A 233 24.69 1.62 -2.82
CA VAL A 233 24.91 0.42 -2.01
C VAL A 233 25.56 0.85 -0.70
N PRO A 234 25.11 0.34 0.48
CA PRO A 234 25.81 0.58 1.74
C PRO A 234 27.22 0.01 1.70
N GLU A 235 28.20 0.80 2.14
CA GLU A 235 29.63 0.41 2.12
C GLU A 235 30.03 -0.34 3.38
N ALA A 236 29.38 -0.11 4.52
CA ALA A 236 29.68 -0.70 5.81
C ALA A 236 28.42 -0.97 6.62
N ASP A 237 28.53 -1.86 7.61
CA ASP A 237 27.46 -2.10 8.58
C ASP A 237 27.42 -0.96 9.61
N GLN A 238 26.22 -0.71 10.15
CA GLN A 238 26.02 0.15 11.32
C GLN A 238 25.85 -0.72 12.56
N ILE A 239 26.66 -0.49 13.59
CA ILE A 239 26.58 -1.25 14.83
C ILE A 239 26.31 -0.29 15.99
N ILE A 240 25.26 -0.60 16.76
CA ILE A 240 24.81 0.17 17.92
C ILE A 240 25.08 -0.68 19.15
N ALA A 241 25.94 -0.18 20.03
CA ALA A 241 26.22 -0.83 21.32
C ALA A 241 25.04 -0.57 22.29
N ASP A 242 24.62 -1.61 22.98
CA ASP A 242 23.59 -1.54 24.04
C ASP A 242 24.20 -2.02 25.37
N ALA A 243 24.50 -1.05 26.23
CA ALA A 243 25.07 -1.33 27.54
C ALA A 243 24.08 -1.92 28.55
N SER A 244 22.80 -1.90 28.25
CA SER A 244 21.76 -2.51 29.07
C SER A 244 21.61 -4.01 28.84
N GLN A 245 22.14 -4.52 27.72
CA GLN A 245 22.02 -5.92 27.32
C GLN A 245 23.35 -6.67 27.46
N PRO A 246 23.31 -7.94 27.90
CA PRO A 246 24.52 -8.74 28.05
C PRO A 246 25.13 -9.09 26.68
N ILE A 247 26.47 -9.36 26.70
CA ILE A 247 27.18 -9.88 25.52
C ILE A 247 26.51 -11.18 25.06
N GLY A 248 26.22 -11.25 23.76
CA GLY A 248 25.50 -12.38 23.13
C GLY A 248 24.06 -12.07 22.75
N VAL A 249 23.50 -10.94 23.18
CA VAL A 249 22.26 -10.40 22.66
C VAL A 249 22.60 -9.58 21.42
N ILE A 250 22.03 -9.94 20.27
CA ILE A 250 22.22 -9.24 19.01
C ILE A 250 20.92 -9.25 18.21
N SER A 251 20.49 -8.09 17.73
CA SER A 251 19.39 -7.92 16.80
C SER A 251 19.93 -7.30 15.51
N VAL A 252 19.59 -7.88 14.36
CA VAL A 252 20.13 -7.44 13.06
C VAL A 252 18.99 -7.09 12.11
N SER A 253 19.05 -5.90 11.51
CA SER A 253 18.20 -5.46 10.40
C SER A 253 18.95 -5.54 9.07
N SER A 254 18.27 -5.96 8.01
CA SER A 254 18.86 -6.08 6.67
C SER A 254 19.22 -4.72 6.07
N ALA A 255 20.22 -4.72 5.18
CA ALA A 255 20.54 -3.56 4.37
C ALA A 255 19.47 -3.32 3.29
N HIS A 256 19.25 -2.06 2.95
CA HIS A 256 18.45 -1.67 1.79
C HIS A 256 19.29 -0.81 0.85
N ILE A 257 19.27 -1.18 -0.42
CA ILE A 257 19.91 -0.40 -1.47
C ILE A 257 19.06 0.83 -1.75
N GLY A 258 19.68 1.99 -1.86
CA GLY A 258 19.01 3.21 -2.29
C GLY A 258 18.94 3.26 -3.80
N TYR A 259 17.83 3.79 -4.31
CA TYR A 259 17.59 3.98 -5.74
C TYR A 259 16.99 5.34 -6.03
N LYS A 260 17.41 5.97 -7.13
CA LYS A 260 16.56 6.92 -7.86
C LYS A 260 16.12 6.24 -9.14
N ALA A 261 14.82 6.27 -9.39
CA ALA A 261 14.22 5.60 -10.53
C ALA A 261 13.12 6.44 -11.15
N ARG A 262 12.80 6.13 -12.41
CA ARG A 262 11.67 6.69 -13.16
C ARG A 262 10.82 5.56 -13.70
N LEU A 263 9.55 5.84 -13.90
CA LEU A 263 8.65 4.95 -14.60
C LEU A 263 8.24 5.62 -15.91
N TRP A 264 8.38 4.89 -17.00
CA TRP A 264 8.04 5.33 -18.34
C TRP A 264 6.81 4.59 -18.84
N LYS A 265 5.86 5.33 -19.40
CA LYS A 265 4.77 4.80 -20.21
C LYS A 265 5.22 4.76 -21.66
N ILE A 266 5.12 3.59 -22.28
CA ILE A 266 5.51 3.34 -23.66
C ILE A 266 4.27 2.96 -24.44
N VAL A 267 3.93 3.76 -25.45
CA VAL A 267 2.84 3.46 -26.37
C VAL A 267 3.40 2.89 -27.64
N LYS A 268 2.86 1.74 -28.06
CA LYS A 268 3.22 1.08 -29.31
C LYS A 268 2.00 1.00 -30.21
N GLU A 269 2.19 1.25 -31.51
CA GLU A 269 1.21 0.99 -32.56
C GLU A 269 1.77 0.02 -33.57
N ASN A 270 1.03 -1.06 -33.86
CA ASN A 270 1.51 -2.17 -34.69
C ASN A 270 2.88 -2.73 -34.23
N GLY A 271 3.14 -2.72 -32.93
CA GLY A 271 4.40 -3.18 -32.33
C GLY A 271 5.56 -2.18 -32.38
N VAL A 272 5.38 -0.99 -32.96
CA VAL A 272 6.40 0.09 -33.04
C VAL A 272 6.12 1.12 -31.94
N GLU A 273 7.15 1.50 -31.18
CA GLU A 273 7.08 2.58 -30.18
C GLU A 273 6.78 3.92 -30.87
N VAL A 274 5.68 4.57 -30.47
CA VAL A 274 5.25 5.88 -31.01
C VAL A 274 5.30 6.98 -29.98
N SER A 275 5.31 6.63 -28.67
CA SER A 275 5.43 7.59 -27.58
C SER A 275 6.10 6.96 -26.37
N ARG A 276 6.91 7.77 -25.66
CA ARG A 276 7.53 7.44 -24.38
C ARG A 276 7.41 8.64 -23.45
N GLU A 277 6.67 8.49 -22.36
CA GLU A 277 6.39 9.57 -21.42
C GLU A 277 6.79 9.15 -19.99
N GLN A 278 7.41 10.05 -19.23
CA GLN A 278 7.71 9.81 -17.82
C GLN A 278 6.43 9.93 -16.99
N VAL A 279 6.02 8.83 -16.38
CA VAL A 279 4.84 8.78 -15.50
C VAL A 279 5.14 9.37 -14.13
N ASN A 280 6.29 8.97 -13.56
CA ASN A 280 6.70 9.42 -12.24
C ASN A 280 8.21 9.27 -12.04
N SER A 281 8.69 9.75 -10.87
CA SER A 281 10.03 9.49 -10.34
C SER A 281 9.95 9.10 -8.88
N SER A 282 10.93 8.32 -8.41
CA SER A 282 10.97 7.82 -7.05
C SER A 282 12.38 7.88 -6.48
N ASN A 283 12.46 8.14 -5.16
CA ASN A 283 13.71 8.15 -4.43
C ASN A 283 13.58 7.22 -3.21
N TYR A 284 14.30 6.10 -3.24
CA TYR A 284 14.33 5.11 -2.17
C TYR A 284 15.60 5.30 -1.35
N LYS A 285 15.42 5.43 -0.03
CA LYS A 285 16.54 5.64 0.90
C LYS A 285 17.37 4.38 1.01
N MET A 286 18.69 4.57 0.97
CA MET A 286 19.65 3.55 1.38
C MET A 286 19.65 3.45 2.90
N SER A 287 19.75 2.22 3.43
CA SER A 287 20.09 1.98 4.83
C SER A 287 21.12 0.85 4.93
N PRO A 288 22.16 1.00 5.77
CA PRO A 288 23.12 -0.09 5.99
C PRO A 288 22.47 -1.26 6.75
N ARG A 289 23.05 -2.43 6.67
CA ARG A 289 22.76 -3.52 7.60
C ARG A 289 23.11 -3.01 9.01
N THR A 290 22.13 -3.07 9.93
CA THR A 290 22.29 -2.49 11.26
C THR A 290 22.16 -3.58 12.32
N ALA A 291 23.06 -3.60 13.30
CA ALA A 291 22.98 -4.47 14.45
C ALA A 291 22.92 -3.66 15.74
N THR A 292 22.02 -4.02 16.65
CA THR A 292 22.07 -3.61 18.05
C THR A 292 22.68 -4.76 18.84
N VAL A 293 23.74 -4.50 19.59
CA VAL A 293 24.60 -5.52 20.20
C VAL A 293 24.78 -5.23 21.68
N GLY A 294 24.44 -6.21 22.54
CA GLY A 294 24.69 -6.16 23.97
C GLY A 294 26.19 -6.17 24.27
N ILE A 295 26.64 -5.26 25.15
CA ILE A 295 28.02 -5.13 25.57
C ILE A 295 28.23 -5.26 27.08
N ALA A 296 27.16 -5.46 27.87
CA ALA A 296 27.29 -5.62 29.32
C ALA A 296 27.98 -6.95 29.65
N SER A 297 29.04 -6.90 30.45
CA SER A 297 29.76 -8.06 30.98
C SER A 297 30.43 -7.69 32.30
N PRO A 298 30.49 -8.61 33.28
CA PRO A 298 31.32 -8.44 34.48
C PRO A 298 32.82 -8.55 34.17
N ASP A 299 33.18 -9.10 33.00
CA ASP A 299 34.59 -9.21 32.55
C ASP A 299 34.95 -7.99 31.70
N PRO A 300 35.83 -7.09 32.16
CA PRO A 300 36.27 -5.92 31.39
C PRO A 300 36.97 -6.28 30.07
N ASN A 301 37.66 -7.45 30.01
CA ASN A 301 38.30 -7.91 28.80
C ASN A 301 37.29 -8.28 27.71
N ALA A 302 36.22 -8.95 28.07
CA ALA A 302 35.11 -9.26 27.13
C ALA A 302 34.46 -7.97 26.61
N THR A 303 34.25 -6.97 27.46
CA THR A 303 33.71 -5.67 27.04
C THR A 303 34.67 -4.96 26.06
N SER A 304 35.98 -4.96 26.33
CA SER A 304 36.98 -4.37 25.45
C SER A 304 37.05 -5.08 24.08
N GLN A 305 36.96 -6.41 24.05
CA GLN A 305 36.92 -7.18 22.80
C GLN A 305 35.69 -6.81 21.97
N MET A 306 34.52 -6.65 22.62
CA MET A 306 33.31 -6.23 21.94
C MET A 306 33.41 -4.81 21.38
N GLN A 307 33.97 -3.85 22.12
CA GLN A 307 34.19 -2.49 21.64
C GLN A 307 35.13 -2.46 20.42
N ALA A 308 36.21 -3.24 20.45
CA ALA A 308 37.13 -3.39 19.32
C ALA A 308 36.40 -4.00 18.08
N ALA A 309 35.60 -5.02 18.28
CA ALA A 309 34.81 -5.63 17.21
C ALA A 309 33.79 -4.64 16.60
N ILE A 310 33.10 -3.85 17.42
CA ILE A 310 32.15 -2.82 16.98
C ILE A 310 32.85 -1.75 16.14
N ALA A 311 34.05 -1.35 16.50
CA ALA A 311 34.85 -0.36 15.77
C ALA A 311 35.24 -0.81 14.34
N THR A 312 35.14 -2.10 14.02
CA THR A 312 35.38 -2.62 12.65
C THR A 312 34.21 -2.34 11.69
N SER A 313 33.08 -1.88 12.17
CA SER A 313 31.86 -1.71 11.38
C SER A 313 31.48 -2.97 10.58
N SER A 314 31.70 -4.16 11.14
CA SER A 314 31.38 -5.47 10.55
C SER A 314 30.58 -6.32 11.53
N ILE A 315 29.31 -6.58 11.20
CA ILE A 315 28.42 -7.44 12.00
C ILE A 315 28.97 -8.88 12.07
N ASP A 316 29.62 -9.34 11.03
CA ASP A 316 30.20 -10.70 11.00
C ASP A 316 31.40 -10.82 11.96
N THR A 317 32.24 -9.78 12.06
CA THR A 317 33.30 -9.69 13.07
C THR A 317 32.73 -9.67 14.48
N VAL A 318 31.66 -8.92 14.72
CA VAL A 318 30.99 -8.87 16.02
C VAL A 318 30.42 -10.26 16.40
N LYS A 319 29.75 -10.95 15.47
CA LYS A 319 29.21 -12.30 15.71
C LYS A 319 30.32 -13.30 16.04
N ALA A 320 31.44 -13.24 15.31
CA ALA A 320 32.63 -14.08 15.58
C ALA A 320 33.21 -13.79 16.98
N THR A 321 33.33 -12.52 17.36
CA THR A 321 33.80 -12.11 18.69
C THR A 321 32.88 -12.60 19.81
N ILE A 322 31.54 -12.48 19.64
CA ILE A 322 30.56 -13.04 20.59
C ILE A 322 30.77 -14.54 20.76
N SER A 323 30.98 -15.27 19.67
CA SER A 323 31.19 -16.72 19.71
C SER A 323 32.50 -17.08 20.46
N ASN A 324 33.54 -16.32 20.21
CA ASN A 324 34.86 -16.53 20.91
C ASN A 324 34.75 -16.22 22.39
N ILE A 325 34.10 -15.14 22.80
CA ILE A 325 33.88 -14.79 24.20
C ILE A 325 33.08 -15.89 24.91
N LYS A 326 32.00 -16.39 24.30
CA LYS A 326 31.22 -17.49 24.86
C LYS A 326 32.05 -18.77 25.02
N ALA A 327 32.90 -19.09 24.04
CA ALA A 327 33.75 -20.25 24.12
C ALA A 327 34.81 -20.12 25.24
N GLN A 328 35.41 -18.93 25.42
CA GLN A 328 36.36 -18.64 26.51
C GLN A 328 35.67 -18.76 27.88
N GLN A 329 34.46 -18.22 28.04
CA GLN A 329 33.67 -18.32 29.28
C GLN A 329 33.30 -19.77 29.60
N ALA A 330 32.91 -20.56 28.60
CA ALA A 330 32.61 -21.97 28.77
C ALA A 330 33.85 -22.78 29.18
N ALA A 331 35.02 -22.51 28.56
CA ALA A 331 36.29 -23.16 28.92
C ALA A 331 36.71 -22.81 30.34
N ALA A 332 36.58 -21.54 30.76
CA ALA A 332 36.90 -21.11 32.12
C ALA A 332 35.96 -21.75 33.16
N ALA A 333 34.68 -21.90 32.86
CA ALA A 333 33.72 -22.56 33.74
C ALA A 333 33.94 -24.10 33.86
N ALA A 334 34.60 -24.71 32.87
CA ALA A 334 34.91 -26.15 32.88
C ALA A 334 36.18 -26.52 33.66
N LEU A 335 37.02 -25.53 34.07
CA LEU A 335 38.21 -25.76 34.87
C LEU A 335 37.80 -26.15 36.29
N THR A 336 38.39 -27.24 36.79
CA THR A 336 38.17 -27.70 38.19
C THR A 336 38.96 -26.82 39.17
N PRO A 337 38.61 -26.78 40.48
CA PRO A 337 39.34 -26.02 41.50
C PRO A 337 40.81 -26.38 41.61
N GLU A 338 41.21 -27.63 41.28
CA GLU A 338 42.62 -28.07 41.25
C GLU A 338 43.45 -27.52 40.12
N GLN A 339 42.80 -27.01 39.01
CA GLN A 339 43.48 -26.42 37.86
C GLN A 339 43.56 -24.90 37.93
N LEU A 340 43.02 -24.30 38.97
CA LEU A 340 43.02 -22.88 39.28
C LEU A 340 44.10 -22.45 40.31
N GLN A 341 44.84 -23.41 40.88
CA GLN A 341 46.00 -23.20 41.71
C GLN A 341 47.30 -23.35 40.89
#